data_97c026684f47d472c91704f9a430b1d3
#
_entry.id   97c026684f47d472c91704f9a430b1d3
#
_cell.length_a   1.000
_cell.length_b   1.000
_cell.length_c   1.000
_cell.angle_alpha   90.00
_cell.angle_beta   90.00
_cell.angle_gamma   90.00
#
_symmetry.space_group_name_H-M   'P 1'
#
loop_
_entity.id
_entity.type
_entity.pdbx_description
1 polymer ?
#
loop_
_entity_poly.entity_id
_entity_poly.type
_entity_poly.pdbx_seq_one_letter_code
_entity_poly.pdbx_strand_id
1 'polypeptide(L)'
;MPNLVRITAAIALLFACTAQAADWTDTSLSYRYGTKFAEPYNDNDITKNIVNLSSVSGYKYGKNFFSIDLLMSSELDPSAAGSNSGAHEAYVVYRHTLDFGKIFNKSYAFGPVRGVGATAGFDYNSKTDAGYNSKKRMIVAGPTLMMDVPGFLDISLLALWESNAPYNTFTNQATPRYAYKTHAMLTGAWGIPFNVGIPLSFEGFANFITGKGTNEFGGGTAPETDIDMQIMYDISEAVGTPKNTFKIGIEYQYWKNKFGNPDRTVPGATAKTPMVRAEYHF
;
A
#
# COMPACT_ATOMS: atom_id res chain seq x y z
N MET A 1 -14.45 -14.51 -25.00
CA MET A 1 -15.55 -13.92 -24.21
C MET A 1 -15.89 -14.65 -22.90
N PRO A 2 -15.67 -15.98 -22.68
CA PRO A 2 -16.05 -16.61 -21.40
C PRO A 2 -15.20 -16.18 -20.18
N ASN A 3 -13.98 -15.68 -20.40
CA ASN A 3 -13.10 -15.29 -19.28
C ASN A 3 -13.48 -13.92 -18.67
N LEU A 4 -14.04 -13.02 -19.47
CA LEU A 4 -14.47 -11.69 -18.99
C LEU A 4 -15.66 -11.80 -18.03
N VAL A 5 -16.63 -12.67 -18.35
CA VAL A 5 -17.80 -12.94 -17.52
C VAL A 5 -17.43 -13.57 -16.17
N ARG A 6 -16.42 -14.43 -16.15
CA ARG A 6 -15.93 -15.06 -14.89
C ARG A 6 -15.20 -14.05 -13.99
N ILE A 7 -14.44 -13.13 -14.57
CA ILE A 7 -13.76 -12.05 -13.82
C ILE A 7 -14.78 -11.06 -13.27
N THR A 8 -15.77 -10.69 -14.06
CA THR A 8 -16.86 -9.78 -13.64
C THR A 8 -17.69 -10.41 -12.51
N ALA A 9 -17.98 -11.70 -12.57
CA ALA A 9 -18.70 -12.41 -11.52
C ALA A 9 -17.88 -12.53 -10.23
N ALA A 10 -16.56 -12.75 -10.30
CA ALA A 10 -15.69 -12.80 -9.13
C ALA A 10 -15.55 -11.42 -8.47
N ILE A 11 -15.47 -10.35 -9.25
CA ILE A 11 -15.46 -8.96 -8.76
C ILE A 11 -16.82 -8.61 -8.14
N ALA A 12 -17.92 -9.00 -8.75
CA ALA A 12 -19.27 -8.77 -8.21
C ALA A 12 -19.50 -9.55 -6.89
N LEU A 13 -18.96 -10.75 -6.73
CA LEU A 13 -19.00 -11.50 -5.46
C LEU A 13 -18.16 -10.80 -4.35
N LEU A 14 -17.02 -10.23 -4.68
CA LEU A 14 -16.22 -9.45 -3.73
C LEU A 14 -16.96 -8.19 -3.25
N PHE A 15 -17.68 -7.52 -4.13
CA PHE A 15 -18.51 -6.35 -3.77
C PHE A 15 -19.82 -6.73 -3.07
N ALA A 16 -20.39 -7.89 -3.37
CA ALA A 16 -21.60 -8.35 -2.68
C ALA A 16 -21.36 -8.70 -1.20
N CYS A 17 -20.14 -9.09 -0.84
CA CYS A 17 -19.77 -9.31 0.58
C CYS A 17 -19.63 -8.00 1.38
N THR A 18 -19.53 -6.83 0.73
CA THR A 18 -19.40 -5.54 1.41
C THR A 18 -20.75 -4.87 1.73
N ALA A 19 -21.87 -5.45 1.28
CA ALA A 19 -23.21 -4.95 1.56
C ALA A 19 -23.70 -5.22 2.99
N GLN A 20 -22.94 -5.91 3.85
CA GLN A 20 -23.22 -5.98 5.27
C GLN A 20 -22.78 -4.67 5.93
N ALA A 21 -23.67 -4.06 6.72
CA ALA A 21 -23.32 -2.89 7.51
C ALA A 21 -22.04 -3.16 8.33
N ALA A 22 -21.09 -2.25 8.27
CA ALA A 22 -19.92 -2.32 9.13
C ALA A 22 -20.35 -2.20 10.60
N ASP A 23 -19.78 -3.05 11.45
CA ASP A 23 -19.99 -2.94 12.91
C ASP A 23 -19.27 -1.69 13.44
N TRP A 24 -18.18 -1.32 12.82
CA TRP A 24 -17.40 -0.11 13.07
C TRP A 24 -16.63 0.30 11.82
N THR A 25 -16.33 1.58 11.72
CA THR A 25 -15.48 2.14 10.66
C THR A 25 -14.61 3.25 11.23
N ASP A 26 -13.41 3.38 10.69
CA ASP A 26 -12.50 4.50 10.91
C ASP A 26 -12.02 4.97 9.53
N THR A 27 -12.39 6.19 9.15
CA THR A 27 -12.03 6.80 7.87
C THR A 27 -11.21 8.05 8.14
N SER A 28 -10.09 8.20 7.45
CA SER A 28 -9.21 9.34 7.62
C SER A 28 -8.84 9.98 6.28
N LEU A 29 -8.66 11.29 6.33
CA LEU A 29 -8.00 12.09 5.31
C LEU A 29 -6.65 12.52 5.86
N SER A 30 -5.57 12.23 5.12
CA SER A 30 -4.23 12.64 5.54
C SER A 30 -3.49 13.41 4.47
N TYR A 31 -2.53 14.22 4.92
CA TYR A 31 -1.56 14.91 4.10
C TYR A 31 -0.16 14.53 4.54
N ARG A 32 0.70 14.20 3.55
CA ARG A 32 2.11 13.87 3.76
C ARG A 32 3.00 14.72 2.88
N TYR A 33 4.15 15.08 3.40
CA TYR A 33 5.17 15.85 2.69
C TYR A 33 6.55 15.26 2.94
N GLY A 34 7.29 15.01 1.86
CA GLY A 34 8.67 14.55 1.92
C GLY A 34 9.48 15.02 0.71
N THR A 35 10.80 15.10 0.87
CA THR A 35 11.72 15.70 -0.11
C THR A 35 12.76 14.73 -0.66
N LYS A 36 12.65 13.42 -0.31
CA LYS A 36 13.63 12.40 -0.68
C LYS A 36 12.97 11.16 -1.27
N PHE A 37 11.94 11.36 -2.09
CA PHE A 37 11.39 10.24 -2.86
C PHE A 37 12.33 9.89 -4.01
N ALA A 38 12.36 8.60 -4.34
CA ALA A 38 13.13 8.07 -5.45
C ALA A 38 12.22 7.35 -6.45
N GLU A 39 12.56 7.44 -7.72
CA GLU A 39 11.88 6.72 -8.80
C GLU A 39 12.92 5.99 -9.65
N PRO A 40 12.66 4.75 -10.09
CA PRO A 40 13.57 4.02 -10.96
C PRO A 40 13.95 4.83 -12.20
N TYR A 41 15.25 4.80 -12.54
CA TYR A 41 15.86 5.55 -13.64
C TYR A 41 15.88 7.08 -13.46
N ASN A 42 15.75 7.57 -12.21
CA ASN A 42 15.83 8.97 -11.87
C ASN A 42 16.75 9.15 -10.64
N ASP A 43 17.86 9.89 -10.81
CA ASP A 43 18.86 10.11 -9.76
C ASP A 43 18.51 11.27 -8.80
N ASN A 44 17.40 11.97 -9.05
CA ASN A 44 17.05 13.13 -8.26
C ASN A 44 16.31 12.76 -6.98
N ASP A 45 16.56 13.52 -5.92
CA ASP A 45 15.72 13.57 -4.73
C ASP A 45 14.42 14.31 -5.06
N ILE A 46 13.32 13.57 -5.16
CA ILE A 46 12.02 14.10 -5.58
C ILE A 46 11.24 14.57 -4.36
N THR A 47 10.69 15.78 -4.44
CA THR A 47 9.71 16.27 -3.46
C THR A 47 8.32 15.80 -3.86
N LYS A 48 7.55 15.23 -2.91
CA LYS A 48 6.13 14.90 -3.13
C LYS A 48 5.24 15.45 -2.03
N ASN A 49 4.08 15.94 -2.46
CA ASN A 49 2.91 16.17 -1.64
C ASN A 49 1.96 15.00 -1.88
N ILE A 50 1.43 14.41 -0.81
CA ILE A 50 0.55 13.25 -0.91
C ILE A 50 -0.71 13.53 -0.11
N VAL A 51 -1.86 13.45 -0.77
CA VAL A 51 -3.18 13.42 -0.12
C VAL A 51 -3.66 11.99 -0.12
N ASN A 52 -4.05 11.49 1.05
CA ASN A 52 -4.54 10.12 1.20
C ASN A 52 -5.94 10.12 1.80
N LEU A 53 -6.79 9.28 1.27
CA LEU A 53 -8.03 8.85 1.90
C LEU A 53 -7.92 7.37 2.23
N SER A 54 -8.05 7.03 3.50
CA SER A 54 -8.04 5.63 3.94
C SER A 54 -9.27 5.31 4.79
N SER A 55 -9.67 4.05 4.77
CA SER A 55 -10.78 3.56 5.59
C SER A 55 -10.49 2.13 6.03
N VAL A 56 -10.67 1.89 7.33
CA VAL A 56 -10.67 0.55 7.92
C VAL A 56 -12.06 0.31 8.46
N SER A 57 -12.64 -0.86 8.19
CA SER A 57 -13.93 -1.23 8.74
C SER A 57 -13.96 -2.69 9.15
N GLY A 58 -14.64 -2.98 10.26
CA GLY A 58 -14.90 -4.33 10.72
C GLY A 58 -16.36 -4.70 10.55
N TYR A 59 -16.61 -5.99 10.31
CA TYR A 59 -17.93 -6.56 10.19
C TYR A 59 -17.96 -7.98 10.77
N LYS A 60 -19.13 -8.60 10.80
CA LYS A 60 -19.38 -9.92 11.42
C LYS A 60 -18.32 -10.98 11.11
N TYR A 61 -17.73 -11.01 9.92
CA TYR A 61 -16.84 -12.10 9.49
C TYR A 61 -15.39 -11.68 9.23
N GLY A 62 -15.07 -10.39 9.38
CA GLY A 62 -13.72 -9.93 9.10
C GLY A 62 -13.57 -8.42 9.11
N LYS A 63 -12.69 -7.92 8.25
CA LYS A 63 -12.41 -6.50 8.10
C LYS A 63 -12.02 -6.13 6.68
N ASN A 64 -12.19 -4.85 6.35
CA ASN A 64 -11.76 -4.25 5.10
C ASN A 64 -10.74 -3.15 5.40
N PHE A 65 -9.81 -2.99 4.49
CA PHE A 65 -8.93 -1.84 4.40
C PHE A 65 -8.99 -1.29 2.98
N PHE A 66 -9.17 0.00 2.86
CA PHE A 66 -9.08 0.74 1.60
C PHE A 66 -8.16 1.94 1.79
N SER A 67 -7.33 2.23 0.80
CA SER A 67 -6.49 3.42 0.78
C SER A 67 -6.30 3.90 -0.65
N ILE A 68 -6.35 5.22 -0.84
CA ILE A 68 -5.96 5.87 -2.08
C ILE A 68 -5.00 7.02 -1.78
N ASP A 69 -3.82 6.96 -2.37
CA ASP A 69 -2.84 8.04 -2.39
C ASP A 69 -2.92 8.81 -3.70
N LEU A 70 -3.01 10.12 -3.60
CA LEU A 70 -2.82 11.05 -4.70
C LEU A 70 -1.47 11.75 -4.48
N LEU A 71 -0.47 11.37 -5.27
CA LEU A 71 0.89 11.86 -5.15
C LEU A 71 1.14 12.92 -6.22
N MET A 72 1.66 14.06 -5.78
CA MET A 72 2.01 15.20 -6.62
C MET A 72 3.50 15.48 -6.46
N SER A 73 4.27 15.17 -7.51
CA SER A 73 5.73 15.31 -7.51
C SER A 73 6.17 16.72 -7.94
N SER A 74 7.38 17.11 -7.54
CA SER A 74 8.09 18.24 -8.12
C SER A 74 8.48 17.97 -9.58
N GLU A 75 8.93 19.01 -10.28
CA GLU A 75 9.43 18.94 -11.67
C GLU A 75 10.60 17.98 -11.90
N LEU A 76 11.31 17.59 -10.82
CA LEU A 76 12.37 16.58 -10.86
C LEU A 76 11.83 15.17 -11.17
N ASP A 77 10.54 14.96 -11.10
CA ASP A 77 9.81 13.79 -11.61
C ASP A 77 8.76 14.29 -12.63
N PRO A 78 9.18 14.58 -13.88
CA PRO A 78 8.35 15.32 -14.84
C PRO A 78 7.15 14.51 -15.32
N SER A 79 6.04 15.18 -15.62
CA SER A 79 4.81 14.56 -16.11
C SER A 79 4.88 14.10 -17.58
N ALA A 80 5.82 14.63 -18.33
CA ALA A 80 6.11 14.26 -19.72
C ALA A 80 7.58 14.57 -20.04
N ALA A 81 8.14 13.97 -21.08
CA ALA A 81 9.52 14.24 -21.50
C ALA A 81 9.71 15.73 -21.77
N GLY A 82 10.68 16.34 -21.10
CA GLY A 82 10.95 17.77 -21.19
C GLY A 82 9.91 18.69 -20.51
N SER A 83 9.01 18.14 -19.71
CA SER A 83 8.02 18.92 -18.94
C SER A 83 8.65 19.63 -17.76
N ASN A 84 8.15 20.84 -17.48
CA ASN A 84 8.40 21.59 -16.25
C ASN A 84 7.30 21.31 -15.19
N SER A 85 6.38 20.40 -15.47
CA SER A 85 5.33 19.97 -14.53
C SER A 85 5.72 18.68 -13.86
N GLY A 86 5.54 18.59 -12.55
CA GLY A 86 5.76 17.35 -11.80
C GLY A 86 4.76 16.25 -12.16
N ALA A 87 5.17 15.01 -11.97
CA ALA A 87 4.32 13.85 -12.19
C ALA A 87 3.20 13.78 -11.14
N HIS A 88 2.05 13.25 -11.56
CA HIS A 88 0.92 12.89 -10.71
C HIS A 88 0.74 11.39 -10.70
N GLU A 89 0.42 10.83 -9.54
CA GLU A 89 0.18 9.41 -9.39
C GLU A 89 -1.04 9.16 -8.50
N ALA A 90 -1.86 8.19 -8.87
CA ALA A 90 -2.86 7.61 -8.00
C ALA A 90 -2.43 6.18 -7.65
N TYR A 91 -2.38 5.86 -6.36
CA TYR A 91 -2.09 4.50 -5.87
C TYR A 91 -3.24 4.04 -4.97
N VAL A 92 -3.89 2.96 -5.37
CA VAL A 92 -5.06 2.40 -4.68
C VAL A 92 -4.71 1.03 -4.13
N VAL A 93 -5.05 0.80 -2.86
CA VAL A 93 -4.92 -0.48 -2.18
C VAL A 93 -6.27 -0.88 -1.59
N TYR A 94 -6.68 -2.12 -1.80
CA TYR A 94 -7.80 -2.73 -1.11
C TYR A 94 -7.40 -4.09 -0.56
N ARG A 95 -7.77 -4.35 0.69
CA ARG A 95 -7.60 -5.65 1.35
C ARG A 95 -8.88 -6.02 2.08
N HIS A 96 -9.30 -7.25 1.89
CA HIS A 96 -10.39 -7.89 2.61
C HIS A 96 -9.83 -9.07 3.38
N THR A 97 -9.97 -9.06 4.70
CA THR A 97 -9.49 -10.14 5.58
C THR A 97 -10.68 -10.82 6.22
N LEU A 98 -10.83 -12.11 5.94
CA LEU A 98 -11.76 -12.99 6.63
C LEU A 98 -11.13 -13.52 7.92
N ASP A 99 -11.90 -13.55 9.01
CA ASP A 99 -11.51 -14.13 10.30
C ASP A 99 -12.21 -15.47 10.47
N PHE A 100 -11.46 -16.56 10.43
CA PHE A 100 -12.02 -17.91 10.54
C PHE A 100 -12.62 -18.18 11.92
N GLY A 101 -12.10 -17.52 12.96
CA GLY A 101 -12.69 -17.60 14.30
C GLY A 101 -14.12 -17.08 14.32
N LYS A 102 -14.36 -15.94 13.68
CA LYS A 102 -15.68 -15.33 13.54
C LYS A 102 -16.61 -16.15 12.63
N ILE A 103 -16.08 -16.66 11.51
CA ILE A 103 -16.88 -17.46 10.53
C ILE A 103 -17.35 -18.77 11.13
N PHE A 104 -16.46 -19.49 11.81
CA PHE A 104 -16.75 -20.83 12.35
C PHE A 104 -17.15 -20.83 13.82
N ASN A 105 -17.24 -19.66 14.44
CA ASN A 105 -17.52 -19.48 15.89
C ASN A 105 -16.62 -20.37 16.76
N LYS A 106 -15.30 -20.35 16.46
CA LYS A 106 -14.30 -21.20 17.10
C LYS A 106 -13.01 -20.41 17.33
N SER A 107 -12.37 -20.59 18.50
CA SER A 107 -11.04 -20.01 18.72
C SER A 107 -9.97 -20.76 17.93
N TYR A 108 -9.13 -20.00 17.23
CA TYR A 108 -7.90 -20.45 16.57
C TYR A 108 -6.67 -19.78 17.17
N ALA A 109 -6.75 -19.36 18.43
CA ALA A 109 -5.64 -18.72 19.16
C ALA A 109 -4.58 -19.76 19.54
N PHE A 110 -3.30 -19.40 19.37
CA PHE A 110 -2.13 -20.18 19.83
C PHE A 110 -0.90 -19.27 19.97
N GLY A 111 -0.16 -19.43 21.09
CA GLY A 111 1.01 -18.57 21.36
C GLY A 111 0.65 -17.08 21.26
N PRO A 112 1.40 -16.27 20.48
CA PRO A 112 1.12 -14.85 20.27
C PRO A 112 0.06 -14.58 19.20
N VAL A 113 -0.55 -15.62 18.60
CA VAL A 113 -1.58 -15.49 17.56
C VAL A 113 -2.94 -15.52 18.21
N ARG A 114 -3.75 -14.46 18.04
CA ARG A 114 -5.14 -14.40 18.52
C ARG A 114 -6.15 -15.04 17.56
N GLY A 115 -5.77 -15.19 16.28
CA GLY A 115 -6.65 -15.76 15.27
C GLY A 115 -5.96 -15.96 13.92
N VAL A 116 -6.60 -16.77 13.09
CA VAL A 116 -6.17 -17.07 11.71
C VAL A 116 -7.27 -16.72 10.73
N GLY A 117 -6.87 -16.36 9.52
CA GLY A 117 -7.79 -15.93 8.48
C GLY A 117 -7.20 -16.04 7.09
N ALA A 118 -7.87 -15.41 6.15
CA ALA A 118 -7.40 -15.26 4.77
C ALA A 118 -7.62 -13.83 4.30
N THR A 119 -6.63 -13.29 3.60
CA THR A 119 -6.69 -11.96 2.99
C THR A 119 -6.71 -12.09 1.48
N ALA A 120 -7.58 -11.32 0.83
CA ALA A 120 -7.59 -11.11 -0.61
C ALA A 120 -7.71 -9.61 -0.90
N GLY A 121 -7.23 -9.17 -2.06
CA GLY A 121 -7.31 -7.76 -2.41
C GLY A 121 -6.66 -7.43 -3.74
N PHE A 122 -6.50 -6.13 -3.98
CA PHE A 122 -5.86 -5.63 -5.18
C PHE A 122 -5.10 -4.34 -4.92
N ASP A 123 -4.10 -4.09 -5.78
CA ASP A 123 -3.44 -2.81 -5.92
C ASP A 123 -3.60 -2.31 -7.36
N TYR A 124 -3.79 -1.02 -7.47
CA TYR A 124 -3.82 -0.32 -8.75
C TYR A 124 -2.99 0.95 -8.64
N ASN A 125 -2.15 1.20 -9.64
CA ASN A 125 -1.48 2.49 -9.74
C ASN A 125 -1.50 3.03 -11.17
N SER A 126 -1.52 4.35 -11.27
CA SER A 126 -1.38 5.06 -12.53
C SER A 126 -0.63 6.35 -12.28
N LYS A 127 0.45 6.54 -13.02
CA LYS A 127 1.30 7.72 -12.98
C LYS A 127 1.32 8.39 -14.35
N THR A 128 1.51 9.70 -14.43
CA THR A 128 1.69 10.44 -15.69
C THR A 128 2.96 10.01 -16.40
N ASP A 129 2.94 10.05 -17.73
CA ASP A 129 4.00 9.48 -18.59
C ASP A 129 5.26 10.35 -18.57
N ALA A 130 6.25 9.94 -17.76
CA ALA A 130 7.60 10.47 -17.79
C ALA A 130 8.56 9.47 -17.12
N GLY A 131 9.72 9.26 -17.67
CA GLY A 131 10.69 8.29 -17.15
C GLY A 131 10.07 6.90 -16.98
N TYR A 132 10.39 6.23 -15.88
CA TYR A 132 9.74 4.99 -15.49
C TYR A 132 8.47 5.32 -14.69
N ASN A 133 7.33 5.34 -15.33
CA ASN A 133 6.05 5.47 -14.66
C ASN A 133 5.39 4.11 -14.48
N SER A 134 5.17 3.70 -13.26
CA SER A 134 4.46 2.47 -12.98
C SER A 134 2.98 2.59 -13.35
N LYS A 135 2.42 1.52 -13.95
CA LYS A 135 0.98 1.32 -14.18
C LYS A 135 0.59 -0.07 -13.70
N LYS A 136 0.89 -0.32 -12.44
CA LYS A 136 0.70 -1.60 -11.76
C LYS A 136 -0.79 -1.97 -11.69
N ARG A 137 -1.07 -3.24 -11.89
CA ARG A 137 -2.31 -3.91 -11.51
C ARG A 137 -1.93 -5.21 -10.84
N MET A 138 -2.39 -5.40 -9.62
CA MET A 138 -2.03 -6.57 -8.83
C MET A 138 -3.27 -7.11 -8.12
N ILE A 139 -3.40 -8.42 -8.08
CA ILE A 139 -4.33 -9.15 -7.22
C ILE A 139 -3.50 -9.93 -6.23
N VAL A 140 -3.97 -10.00 -4.99
CA VAL A 140 -3.31 -10.75 -3.91
C VAL A 140 -4.29 -11.66 -3.21
N ALA A 141 -3.83 -12.84 -2.75
CA ALA A 141 -4.60 -13.70 -1.88
C ALA A 141 -3.68 -14.63 -1.08
N GLY A 142 -4.06 -14.93 0.17
CA GLY A 142 -3.33 -15.89 1.00
C GLY A 142 -3.74 -15.91 2.47
N PRO A 143 -3.12 -16.78 3.28
CA PRO A 143 -3.38 -16.88 4.71
C PRO A 143 -2.87 -15.67 5.49
N THR A 144 -3.55 -15.41 6.62
CA THR A 144 -3.24 -14.31 7.54
C THR A 144 -3.26 -14.79 8.98
N LEU A 145 -2.24 -14.41 9.74
CA LEU A 145 -2.18 -14.53 11.19
C LEU A 145 -2.49 -13.16 11.79
N MET A 146 -3.43 -13.12 12.70
CA MET A 146 -3.78 -11.94 13.48
C MET A 146 -3.12 -12.07 14.85
N MET A 147 -2.21 -11.15 15.18
CA MET A 147 -1.41 -11.22 16.40
C MET A 147 -2.15 -10.61 17.58
N ASP A 148 -1.84 -11.09 18.79
CA ASP A 148 -2.38 -10.59 20.04
C ASP A 148 -1.52 -9.41 20.54
N VAL A 149 -1.87 -8.22 20.07
CA VAL A 149 -1.22 -6.94 20.44
C VAL A 149 -2.29 -5.88 20.70
N PRO A 150 -1.99 -4.81 21.44
CA PRO A 150 -2.84 -3.63 21.47
C PRO A 150 -3.10 -3.10 20.06
N GLY A 151 -4.35 -2.81 19.73
CA GLY A 151 -4.72 -2.46 18.35
C GLY A 151 -4.71 -3.66 17.43
N PHE A 152 -3.81 -3.66 16.43
CA PHE A 152 -3.69 -4.79 15.51
C PHE A 152 -2.26 -4.95 14.95
N LEU A 153 -1.92 -6.20 14.65
CA LEU A 153 -0.80 -6.60 13.82
C LEU A 153 -1.24 -7.85 13.04
N ASP A 154 -1.33 -7.72 11.73
CA ASP A 154 -1.63 -8.83 10.82
C ASP A 154 -0.38 -9.20 10.05
N ILE A 155 -0.07 -10.49 9.97
CA ILE A 155 1.02 -11.03 9.17
C ILE A 155 0.41 -11.96 8.13
N SER A 156 0.64 -11.69 6.84
CA SER A 156 0.05 -12.47 5.75
C SER A 156 1.14 -12.97 4.80
N LEU A 157 0.95 -14.19 4.31
CA LEU A 157 1.73 -14.72 3.20
C LEU A 157 0.82 -14.78 1.96
N LEU A 158 1.07 -13.90 1.00
CA LEU A 158 0.19 -13.69 -0.14
C LEU A 158 0.84 -14.16 -1.44
N ALA A 159 0.08 -14.82 -2.29
CA ALA A 159 0.40 -14.98 -3.70
C ALA A 159 0.00 -13.72 -4.46
N LEU A 160 0.83 -13.28 -5.39
CA LEU A 160 0.66 -12.06 -6.18
C LEU A 160 0.55 -12.39 -7.68
N TRP A 161 -0.49 -11.85 -8.31
CA TRP A 161 -0.67 -11.81 -9.76
C TRP A 161 -0.59 -10.36 -10.20
N GLU A 162 0.58 -9.99 -10.72
CA GLU A 162 0.92 -8.60 -11.02
C GLU A 162 1.15 -8.39 -12.51
N SER A 163 0.80 -7.22 -13.00
CA SER A 163 1.16 -6.73 -14.33
C SER A 163 1.51 -5.25 -14.29
N ASN A 164 2.35 -4.81 -15.22
CA ASN A 164 2.76 -3.43 -15.36
C ASN A 164 2.79 -3.00 -16.84
N ALA A 165 2.81 -1.70 -17.10
CA ALA A 165 2.97 -1.12 -18.43
C ALA A 165 3.66 0.25 -18.28
N PRO A 166 4.95 0.28 -17.84
CA PRO A 166 5.67 1.52 -17.64
C PRO A 166 6.00 2.19 -18.98
N TYR A 167 6.38 3.44 -18.91
CA TYR A 167 6.88 4.16 -20.06
C TYR A 167 8.31 3.74 -20.39
N ASN A 168 8.62 3.61 -21.68
CA ASN A 168 9.96 3.32 -22.14
C ASN A 168 10.58 4.61 -22.70
N THR A 169 11.55 5.17 -21.99
CA THR A 169 12.24 6.41 -22.39
C THR A 169 13.07 6.26 -23.65
N PHE A 170 13.57 5.06 -23.98
CA PHE A 170 14.35 4.82 -25.19
C PHE A 170 13.51 4.85 -26.46
N THR A 171 12.29 4.32 -26.39
CA THR A 171 11.34 4.30 -27.51
C THR A 171 10.37 5.47 -27.50
N ASN A 172 10.35 6.25 -26.40
CA ASN A 172 9.42 7.35 -26.14
C ASN A 172 7.94 6.90 -26.25
N GLN A 173 7.61 5.70 -25.76
CA GLN A 173 6.30 5.09 -25.84
C GLN A 173 5.96 4.32 -24.57
N ALA A 174 4.66 4.15 -24.30
CA ALA A 174 4.20 3.21 -23.29
C ALA A 174 4.48 1.77 -23.74
N THR A 175 4.97 0.94 -22.80
CA THR A 175 5.14 -0.50 -23.08
C THR A 175 3.78 -1.20 -23.13
N PRO A 176 3.65 -2.26 -23.93
CA PRO A 176 2.50 -3.17 -23.80
C PRO A 176 2.42 -3.73 -22.37
N ARG A 177 1.19 -3.98 -21.89
CA ARG A 177 1.00 -4.56 -20.56
C ARG A 177 1.64 -5.94 -20.47
N TYR A 178 2.57 -6.05 -19.54
CA TYR A 178 3.33 -7.26 -19.26
C TYR A 178 2.84 -7.89 -17.95
N ALA A 179 2.56 -9.19 -17.97
CA ALA A 179 2.21 -9.95 -16.77
C ALA A 179 3.45 -10.67 -16.25
N TYR A 180 3.78 -10.43 -14.98
CA TYR A 180 4.89 -11.12 -14.31
C TYR A 180 4.52 -12.56 -13.93
N LYS A 181 5.52 -13.37 -13.63
CA LYS A 181 5.29 -14.68 -13.01
C LYS A 181 4.61 -14.49 -11.66
N THR A 182 3.72 -15.40 -11.29
CA THR A 182 3.16 -15.44 -9.94
C THR A 182 4.30 -15.54 -8.93
N HIS A 183 4.27 -14.70 -7.91
CA HIS A 183 5.31 -14.58 -6.90
C HIS A 183 4.67 -14.40 -5.52
N ALA A 184 5.47 -14.32 -4.46
CA ALA A 184 4.99 -14.28 -3.10
C ALA A 184 5.35 -12.96 -2.40
N MET A 185 4.53 -12.56 -1.43
CA MET A 185 4.77 -11.46 -0.52
C MET A 185 4.51 -11.91 0.91
N LEU A 186 5.50 -11.75 1.78
CA LEU A 186 5.29 -11.70 3.21
C LEU A 186 5.00 -10.26 3.58
N THR A 187 3.84 -10.00 4.16
CA THR A 187 3.44 -8.65 4.56
C THR A 187 3.03 -8.61 6.03
N GLY A 188 3.46 -7.55 6.73
CA GLY A 188 2.95 -7.16 8.05
C GLY A 188 2.25 -5.82 7.93
N ALA A 189 1.08 -5.67 8.55
CA ALA A 189 0.41 -4.39 8.71
C ALA A 189 0.00 -4.20 10.18
N TRP A 190 0.26 -3.02 10.71
CA TRP A 190 0.06 -2.76 12.13
C TRP A 190 -0.49 -1.36 12.41
N GLY A 191 -1.21 -1.26 13.54
CA GLY A 191 -1.61 -0.02 14.19
C GLY A 191 -1.64 -0.27 15.70
N ILE A 192 -0.57 0.10 16.38
CA ILE A 192 -0.32 -0.21 17.79
C ILE A 192 -0.35 1.09 18.61
N PRO A 193 -1.43 1.35 19.37
CA PRO A 193 -1.48 2.49 20.26
C PRO A 193 -0.59 2.24 21.50
N PHE A 194 0.07 3.29 21.96
CA PHE A 194 0.85 3.26 23.20
C PHE A 194 0.85 4.63 23.89
N ASN A 195 1.22 4.68 25.17
CA ASN A 195 1.24 5.92 25.93
C ASN A 195 2.56 6.03 26.72
N VAL A 196 3.26 7.14 26.54
CA VAL A 196 4.50 7.49 27.24
C VAL A 196 4.38 8.86 27.93
N GLY A 197 3.20 9.14 28.47
CA GLY A 197 2.81 10.44 29.00
C GLY A 197 2.02 11.28 27.99
N ILE A 198 2.06 10.91 26.72
CA ILE A 198 1.26 11.43 25.60
C ILE A 198 0.70 10.27 24.78
N PRO A 199 -0.51 10.41 24.18
CA PRO A 199 -1.11 9.37 23.37
C PRO A 199 -0.45 9.27 22.02
N LEU A 200 0.25 8.15 21.77
CA LEU A 200 0.95 7.86 20.51
C LEU A 200 0.39 6.59 19.86
N SER A 201 0.63 6.44 18.56
CA SER A 201 0.48 5.18 17.84
C SER A 201 1.68 4.92 16.94
N PHE A 202 2.08 3.65 16.82
CA PHE A 202 3.02 3.16 15.85
C PHE A 202 2.24 2.40 14.78
N GLU A 203 2.24 2.92 13.56
CA GLU A 203 1.40 2.44 12.47
C GLU A 203 2.24 2.19 11.23
N GLY A 204 1.76 1.32 10.32
CA GLY A 204 2.46 1.11 9.07
C GLY A 204 2.28 -0.28 8.47
N PHE A 205 3.15 -0.57 7.51
CA PHE A 205 3.26 -1.89 6.88
C PHE A 205 4.71 -2.21 6.50
N ALA A 206 4.99 -3.50 6.29
CA ALA A 206 6.23 -3.99 5.73
C ALA A 206 5.93 -5.10 4.72
N ASN A 207 6.41 -4.96 3.49
CA ASN A 207 6.25 -5.90 2.40
C ASN A 207 7.62 -6.45 1.98
N PHE A 208 7.76 -7.77 2.00
CA PHE A 208 8.91 -8.50 1.48
C PHE A 208 8.43 -9.34 0.31
N ILE A 209 8.74 -8.89 -0.92
CA ILE A 209 8.21 -9.45 -2.15
C ILE A 209 9.33 -10.21 -2.86
N THR A 210 9.07 -11.45 -3.26
CA THR A 210 10.06 -12.25 -4.00
C THR A 210 10.23 -11.74 -5.44
N GLY A 211 11.34 -12.11 -6.08
CA GLY A 211 11.53 -11.80 -7.49
C GLY A 211 10.40 -12.38 -8.36
N LYS A 212 9.94 -11.60 -9.33
CA LYS A 212 8.78 -11.90 -10.18
C LYS A 212 9.16 -12.37 -11.61
N GLY A 213 10.39 -12.88 -11.76
CA GLY A 213 10.92 -13.41 -13.00
C GLY A 213 11.59 -12.34 -13.86
N THR A 214 11.22 -12.23 -15.11
CA THR A 214 11.67 -11.17 -16.02
C THR A 214 10.71 -9.99 -15.99
N ASN A 215 11.24 -8.81 -16.22
CA ASN A 215 10.44 -7.59 -16.37
C ASN A 215 10.01 -7.39 -17.85
N GLU A 216 9.24 -6.34 -18.07
CA GLU A 216 8.72 -5.93 -19.39
C GLU A 216 9.79 -5.55 -20.42
N PHE A 217 11.03 -5.40 -19.99
CA PHE A 217 12.19 -5.11 -20.85
C PHE A 217 13.10 -6.35 -21.05
N GLY A 218 12.68 -7.52 -20.51
CA GLY A 218 13.43 -8.78 -20.59
C GLY A 218 14.52 -8.96 -19.54
N GLY A 219 14.71 -8.00 -18.63
CA GLY A 219 15.66 -8.08 -17.51
C GLY A 219 15.12 -8.90 -16.34
N GLY A 220 16.02 -9.48 -15.54
CA GLY A 220 15.64 -10.16 -14.29
C GLY A 220 15.14 -9.15 -13.25
N THR A 221 14.11 -9.53 -12.49
CA THR A 221 13.60 -8.72 -11.37
C THR A 221 14.30 -9.08 -10.06
N ALA A 222 14.55 -8.07 -9.22
CA ALA A 222 15.05 -8.25 -7.87
C ALA A 222 13.90 -8.39 -6.86
N PRO A 223 14.13 -9.08 -5.70
CA PRO A 223 13.19 -9.05 -4.59
C PRO A 223 13.03 -7.63 -4.06
N GLU A 224 11.77 -7.22 -3.79
CA GLU A 224 11.43 -5.90 -3.25
C GLU A 224 11.34 -5.93 -1.71
N THR A 225 11.74 -4.84 -1.08
CA THR A 225 11.39 -4.54 0.32
C THR A 225 10.77 -3.15 0.36
N ASP A 226 9.53 -3.06 0.82
CA ASP A 226 8.80 -1.80 0.97
C ASP A 226 8.26 -1.72 2.41
N ILE A 227 8.85 -0.83 3.20
CA ILE A 227 8.48 -0.60 4.60
C ILE A 227 8.07 0.86 4.71
N ASP A 228 6.85 1.07 5.19
CA ASP A 228 6.35 2.40 5.49
C ASP A 228 5.83 2.40 6.93
N MET A 229 6.39 3.25 7.78
CA MET A 229 6.10 3.28 9.20
C MET A 229 6.03 4.70 9.72
N GLN A 230 5.11 4.92 10.65
CA GLN A 230 4.85 6.23 11.23
C GLN A 230 4.66 6.17 12.75
N ILE A 231 5.05 7.25 13.41
CA ILE A 231 4.68 7.52 14.80
C ILE A 231 3.76 8.73 14.79
N MET A 232 2.53 8.54 15.24
CA MET A 232 1.50 9.56 15.27
C MET A 232 1.19 9.97 16.70
N TYR A 233 0.99 11.26 16.90
CA TYR A 233 0.56 11.87 18.16
C TYR A 233 -0.88 12.38 18.02
N ASP A 234 -1.77 11.88 18.85
CA ASP A 234 -3.14 12.37 18.94
C ASP A 234 -3.17 13.73 19.66
N ILE A 235 -3.35 14.79 18.87
CA ILE A 235 -3.45 16.18 19.37
C ILE A 235 -4.90 16.64 19.55
N SER A 236 -5.87 15.75 19.41
CA SER A 236 -7.30 16.09 19.42
C SER A 236 -7.72 16.91 20.62
N GLU A 237 -7.29 16.51 21.84
CA GLU A 237 -7.62 17.24 23.07
C GLU A 237 -7.00 18.65 23.06
N ALA A 238 -5.79 18.82 22.52
CA ALA A 238 -5.11 20.11 22.46
C ALA A 238 -5.79 21.09 21.50
N VAL A 239 -6.48 20.58 20.48
CA VAL A 239 -7.24 21.39 19.49
C VAL A 239 -8.74 21.41 19.77
N GLY A 240 -9.21 20.83 20.89
CA GLY A 240 -10.60 20.87 21.32
C GLY A 240 -11.54 19.96 20.53
N THR A 241 -11.04 18.87 19.96
CA THR A 241 -11.81 17.86 19.23
C THR A 241 -11.90 16.53 20.02
N PRO A 242 -12.84 15.64 19.71
CA PRO A 242 -12.89 14.30 20.30
C PRO A 242 -11.59 13.53 20.09
N LYS A 243 -11.22 12.66 21.04
CA LYS A 243 -10.03 11.80 20.93
C LYS A 243 -9.97 11.05 19.59
N ASN A 244 -8.74 10.86 19.09
CA ASN A 244 -8.44 10.20 17.82
C ASN A 244 -9.01 10.90 16.58
N THR A 245 -9.41 12.17 16.67
CA THR A 245 -9.90 12.94 15.50
C THR A 245 -8.75 13.58 14.72
N PHE A 246 -7.76 14.14 15.43
CA PHE A 246 -6.66 14.86 14.77
C PHE A 246 -5.30 14.35 15.24
N LYS A 247 -4.52 13.86 14.30
CA LYS A 247 -3.18 13.32 14.57
C LYS A 247 -2.13 14.02 13.72
N ILE A 248 -0.94 14.20 14.29
CA ILE A 248 0.26 14.64 13.57
C ILE A 248 1.39 13.68 13.85
N GLY A 249 2.34 13.56 12.93
CA GLY A 249 3.45 12.64 13.13
C GLY A 249 4.56 12.73 12.12
N ILE A 250 5.47 11.81 12.28
CA ILE A 250 6.58 11.57 11.35
C ILE A 250 6.39 10.19 10.74
N GLU A 251 6.71 10.09 9.45
CA GLU A 251 6.63 8.87 8.66
C GLU A 251 7.96 8.62 7.98
N TYR A 252 8.34 7.38 7.79
CA TYR A 252 9.54 6.99 7.07
C TYR A 252 9.25 5.82 6.14
N GLN A 253 9.51 6.04 4.84
CA GLN A 253 9.45 4.99 3.84
C GLN A 253 10.86 4.51 3.48
N TYR A 254 11.05 3.20 3.53
CA TYR A 254 12.19 2.51 2.97
C TYR A 254 11.71 1.56 1.88
N TRP A 255 12.01 1.86 0.61
CA TRP A 255 11.62 1.01 -0.50
C TRP A 255 12.85 0.64 -1.33
N LYS A 256 13.27 -0.60 -1.25
CA LYS A 256 14.41 -1.14 -1.97
C LYS A 256 13.95 -1.99 -3.15
N ASN A 257 14.68 -1.90 -4.27
CA ASN A 257 14.38 -2.56 -5.54
C ASN A 257 12.96 -2.23 -6.03
N LYS A 258 12.62 -0.95 -5.97
CA LYS A 258 11.29 -0.43 -6.26
C LYS A 258 10.75 -0.96 -7.59
N PHE A 259 9.55 -1.57 -7.55
CA PHE A 259 8.90 -2.26 -8.66
C PHE A 259 9.70 -3.44 -9.25
N GLY A 260 10.62 -4.04 -8.48
CA GLY A 260 11.50 -5.13 -8.93
C GLY A 260 12.73 -4.67 -9.72
N ASN A 261 12.98 -3.37 -9.80
CA ASN A 261 14.18 -2.82 -10.44
C ASN A 261 15.39 -2.99 -9.51
N PRO A 262 16.47 -3.69 -9.92
CA PRO A 262 17.60 -3.95 -9.05
C PRO A 262 18.38 -2.66 -8.77
N ASP A 263 18.52 -2.30 -7.50
CA ASP A 263 19.16 -1.06 -7.02
C ASP A 263 20.65 -0.96 -7.37
N ARG A 264 21.29 -2.09 -7.65
CA ARG A 264 22.70 -2.13 -8.05
C ARG A 264 22.96 -1.60 -9.47
N THR A 265 21.94 -1.62 -10.32
CA THR A 265 22.05 -1.28 -11.74
C THR A 265 21.06 -0.22 -12.19
N VAL A 266 20.03 0.04 -11.41
CA VAL A 266 18.99 1.02 -11.71
C VAL A 266 19.04 2.14 -10.67
N PRO A 267 19.47 3.35 -11.07
CA PRO A 267 19.47 4.50 -10.18
C PRO A 267 18.03 4.82 -9.73
N GLY A 268 17.87 5.39 -8.53
CA GLY A 268 16.57 5.72 -7.99
C GLY A 268 15.67 4.53 -7.61
N ALA A 269 16.18 3.29 -7.70
CA ALA A 269 15.41 2.10 -7.30
C ALA A 269 15.35 1.87 -5.79
N THR A 270 15.96 2.75 -4.98
CA THR A 270 15.85 2.72 -3.52
C THR A 270 15.43 4.08 -2.99
N ALA A 271 14.29 4.13 -2.30
CA ALA A 271 13.83 5.31 -1.57
C ALA A 271 14.14 5.18 -0.07
N LYS A 272 14.53 6.30 0.54
CA LYS A 272 14.76 6.48 1.98
C LYS A 272 14.14 7.84 2.36
N THR A 273 12.85 7.84 2.54
CA THR A 273 12.05 9.07 2.54
C THR A 273 11.50 9.38 3.92
N PRO A 274 12.07 10.34 4.66
CA PRO A 274 11.41 10.91 5.81
C PRO A 274 10.28 11.84 5.37
N MET A 275 9.15 11.80 6.08
CA MET A 275 7.97 12.61 5.82
C MET A 275 7.41 13.20 7.12
N VAL A 276 6.70 14.31 6.99
CA VAL A 276 5.76 14.79 8.01
C VAL A 276 4.35 14.43 7.58
N ARG A 277 3.49 14.12 8.56
CA ARG A 277 2.13 13.66 8.32
C ARG A 277 1.14 14.35 9.25
N ALA A 278 -0.04 14.66 8.73
CA ALA A 278 -1.20 15.11 9.48
C ALA A 278 -2.42 14.33 9.03
N GLU A 279 -3.29 13.93 9.96
CA GLU A 279 -4.48 13.13 9.72
C GLU A 279 -5.69 13.70 10.41
N TYR A 280 -6.82 13.62 9.74
CA TYR A 280 -8.14 13.89 10.29
C TYR A 280 -9.03 12.66 10.12
N HIS A 281 -9.58 12.17 11.25
CA HIS A 281 -10.48 11.02 11.31
C HIS A 281 -11.93 11.49 11.50
N PHE A 282 -12.89 10.89 10.79
CA PHE A 282 -14.32 11.22 10.85
C PHE A 282 -15.18 10.04 11.29
#